data_dc217597c43677eb91045915189959b1
#
_entry.id   dc217597c43677eb91045915189959b1
#
_cell.length_a   1.000
_cell.length_b   1.000
_cell.length_c   1.000
_cell.angle_alpha   90.00
_cell.angle_beta   90.00
_cell.angle_gamma   90.00
#
_symmetry.space_group_name_H-M   'P 1'
#
loop_
_entity.id
_entity.type
_entity.pdbx_description
1 polymer ?
#
loop_
_entity_poly.entity_id
_entity_poly.type
_entity_poly.pdbx_seq_one_letter_code
_entity_poly.pdbx_strand_id
1 'polypeptide(L)'
;MTLRFARIRRFHFNLPQRIAAGLLFLFLLQGLWVTSHQTLSDRDYQYARCGRETWERPSSLAGYYTTCGNIHDGIAGYRLAGLPLTLNLLAERAMDHFRKPEDRVIQAGGEISTWELRHQLTHVLLLLRLPFLLAGCVLGAGLWWVTRRLFGNLGGYTALALYCFSPAVIKACVSPNAEVLAVLGIYGGVYTCIGVAHAMLGPRRRWRPRMVLLIAAFGAAAASHIVALPLVALLGLVAMLWVAEGRRSQVLPVVLIAAAGALLLVFACYGFSPDAFSYVFRSAAGFLTVSLGPAERFFSSIQNAGITLASGAACVLYVGIRRSRYFGNTAPLLCALALLPLVLTGTQGSPWLWALPFLLTFVGGVFADAYESPRSRMALAAAGALVLLQAVCCLLSLFGFPGWMPGFI
;
A
#
# COMPACT_ATOMS: atom_id res chain seq x y z
N MET A 1 -44.50 6.72 7.00
CA MET A 1 -43.09 6.71 6.62
C MET A 1 -42.41 5.60 7.43
N THR A 2 -42.42 4.36 6.92
CA THR A 2 -41.94 3.17 7.62
C THR A 2 -40.46 3.02 7.37
N LEU A 3 -39.64 3.30 8.37
CA LEU A 3 -38.20 3.02 8.36
C LEU A 3 -37.99 1.50 8.21
N ARG A 4 -37.62 1.05 6.99
CA ARG A 4 -37.12 -0.29 6.76
C ARG A 4 -35.74 -0.38 7.40
N PHE A 5 -35.65 -0.93 8.59
CA PHE A 5 -34.39 -1.38 9.17
C PHE A 5 -33.71 -2.34 8.18
N ALA A 6 -32.59 -1.89 7.62
CA ALA A 6 -31.74 -2.74 6.75
C ALA A 6 -31.34 -3.96 7.59
N ARG A 7 -31.83 -5.15 7.20
CA ARG A 7 -31.39 -6.43 7.75
C ARG A 7 -29.86 -6.46 7.69
N ILE A 8 -29.19 -6.41 8.83
CA ILE A 8 -27.76 -6.67 8.94
C ILE A 8 -27.54 -8.08 8.38
N ARG A 9 -27.06 -8.18 7.13
CA ARG A 9 -26.64 -9.44 6.54
C ARG A 9 -25.54 -9.98 7.45
N ARG A 10 -25.80 -11.09 8.13
CA ARG A 10 -24.76 -11.85 8.84
C ARG A 10 -23.69 -12.20 7.81
N PHE A 11 -22.52 -11.59 7.93
CA PHE A 11 -21.36 -11.91 7.11
C PHE A 11 -20.90 -13.32 7.48
N HIS A 12 -21.31 -14.32 6.70
CA HIS A 12 -20.75 -15.67 6.81
C HIS A 12 -19.42 -15.70 6.06
N PHE A 13 -18.32 -15.68 6.80
CA PHE A 13 -17.01 -15.90 6.22
C PHE A 13 -16.92 -17.35 5.73
N ASN A 14 -16.80 -17.51 4.41
CA ASN A 14 -16.51 -18.80 3.79
C ASN A 14 -15.08 -19.25 4.12
N LEU A 15 -14.81 -20.56 4.05
CA LEU A 15 -13.47 -21.12 4.35
C LEU A 15 -12.31 -20.36 3.68
N PRO A 16 -12.39 -19.99 2.38
CA PRO A 16 -11.33 -19.19 1.74
C PRO A 16 -11.07 -17.82 2.39
N GLN A 17 -12.12 -17.17 2.86
CA GLN A 17 -12.00 -15.87 3.53
C GLN A 17 -11.38 -16.02 4.94
N ARG A 18 -11.69 -17.11 5.64
CA ARG A 18 -11.10 -17.40 6.95
C ARG A 18 -9.61 -17.66 6.87
N ILE A 19 -9.15 -18.41 5.85
CA ILE A 19 -7.72 -18.65 5.62
C ILE A 19 -7.00 -17.33 5.31
N ALA A 20 -7.57 -16.50 4.41
CA ALA A 20 -6.99 -15.20 4.08
C ALA A 20 -6.95 -14.25 5.30
N ALA A 21 -8.02 -14.22 6.11
CA ALA A 21 -8.06 -13.45 7.34
C ALA A 21 -7.02 -13.95 8.36
N GLY A 22 -6.80 -15.26 8.46
CA GLY A 22 -5.75 -15.85 9.30
C GLY A 22 -4.34 -15.41 8.89
N LEU A 23 -4.04 -15.42 7.58
CA LEU A 23 -2.75 -14.93 7.05
C LEU A 23 -2.55 -13.43 7.32
N LEU A 24 -3.59 -12.60 7.11
CA LEU A 24 -3.53 -11.17 7.40
C LEU A 24 -3.40 -10.89 8.91
N PHE A 25 -4.04 -11.71 9.74
CA PHE A 25 -3.86 -11.62 11.19
C PHE A 25 -2.44 -11.96 11.63
N LEU A 26 -1.82 -12.99 11.03
CA LEU A 26 -0.41 -13.30 11.25
C LEU A 26 0.51 -12.16 10.80
N PHE A 27 0.22 -11.54 9.64
CA PHE A 27 0.94 -10.36 9.18
C PHE A 27 0.82 -9.19 10.19
N LEU A 28 -0.38 -8.95 10.69
CA LEU A 28 -0.61 -7.92 11.72
C LEU A 28 0.17 -8.21 13.00
N LEU A 29 0.17 -9.46 13.48
CA LEU A 29 0.94 -9.84 14.67
C LEU A 29 2.45 -9.65 14.48
N GLN A 30 2.99 -10.05 13.31
CA GLN A 30 4.40 -9.83 12.97
C GLN A 30 4.73 -8.33 12.93
N GLY A 31 3.87 -7.51 12.31
CA GLY A 31 4.05 -6.06 12.27
C GLY A 31 3.99 -5.41 13.66
N LEU A 32 3.08 -5.84 14.51
CA LEU A 32 3.00 -5.37 15.91
C LEU A 32 4.24 -5.77 16.70
N TRP A 33 4.73 -7.00 16.51
CA TRP A 33 5.97 -7.46 17.10
C TRP A 33 7.16 -6.57 16.70
N VAL A 34 7.33 -6.32 15.42
CA VAL A 34 8.39 -5.43 14.90
C VAL A 34 8.23 -4.02 15.48
N THR A 35 7.00 -3.48 15.50
CA THR A 35 6.73 -2.15 16.06
C THR A 35 7.16 -2.04 17.53
N SER A 36 6.94 -3.09 18.33
CA SER A 36 7.28 -3.07 19.76
C SER A 36 8.78 -3.20 20.05
N HIS A 37 9.57 -3.70 19.09
CA HIS A 37 11.02 -3.93 19.24
C HIS A 37 11.88 -2.93 18.48
N GLN A 38 11.31 -2.14 17.57
CA GLN A 38 12.03 -1.10 16.87
C GLN A 38 12.09 0.20 17.67
N THR A 39 13.29 0.77 17.75
CA THR A 39 13.51 2.10 18.30
C THR A 39 12.86 3.19 17.43
N LEU A 40 12.66 4.34 18.04
CA LEU A 40 12.23 5.55 17.35
C LEU A 40 13.30 5.99 16.35
N SER A 41 12.87 6.25 15.12
CA SER A 41 13.71 6.82 14.06
C SER A 41 13.42 8.30 13.87
N ASP A 42 14.34 9.04 13.27
CA ASP A 42 14.14 10.45 12.90
C ASP A 42 12.92 10.62 11.98
N ARG A 43 12.62 9.59 11.19
CA ARG A 43 11.45 9.54 10.32
C ARG A 43 10.13 9.49 11.11
N ASP A 44 10.07 8.71 12.19
CA ASP A 44 8.90 8.68 13.09
C ASP A 44 8.61 10.08 13.65
N TYR A 45 9.66 10.81 14.07
CA TYR A 45 9.52 12.18 14.53
C TYR A 45 8.97 13.11 13.48
N GLN A 46 9.54 13.04 12.31
CA GLN A 46 9.18 13.89 11.20
C GLN A 46 7.72 13.66 10.81
N TYR A 47 7.29 12.39 10.70
CA TYR A 47 5.90 12.04 10.41
C TYR A 47 4.94 12.43 11.54
N ALA A 48 5.33 12.28 12.78
CA ALA A 48 4.51 12.70 13.92
C ALA A 48 4.33 14.21 13.95
N ARG A 49 5.42 14.98 13.85
CA ARG A 49 5.40 16.45 13.84
C ARG A 49 4.59 16.97 12.68
N CYS A 50 4.97 16.64 11.45
CA CYS A 50 4.31 17.13 10.26
C CYS A 50 2.88 16.63 10.13
N GLY A 51 2.61 15.40 10.57
CA GLY A 51 1.27 14.85 10.62
C GLY A 51 0.35 15.63 11.55
N ARG A 52 0.79 15.95 12.76
CA ARG A 52 0.03 16.78 13.69
C ARG A 52 -0.18 18.20 13.17
N GLU A 53 0.86 18.84 12.62
CA GLU A 53 0.76 20.19 12.06
C GLU A 53 -0.33 20.27 10.96
N THR A 54 -0.47 19.25 10.13
CA THR A 54 -1.49 19.23 9.06
C THR A 54 -2.93 19.17 9.59
N TRP A 55 -3.15 18.66 10.80
CA TRP A 55 -4.48 18.57 11.42
C TRP A 55 -4.74 19.69 12.43
N GLU A 56 -3.73 20.07 13.21
CA GLU A 56 -3.86 21.03 14.30
C GLU A 56 -3.69 22.48 13.84
N ARG A 57 -2.94 22.71 12.76
CA ARG A 57 -2.65 24.06 12.22
C ARG A 57 -2.78 24.09 10.70
N PRO A 58 -3.97 23.85 10.15
CA PRO A 58 -4.15 23.81 8.70
C PRO A 58 -3.85 25.14 7.98
N SER A 59 -3.89 26.28 8.68
CA SER A 59 -3.53 27.59 8.14
C SER A 59 -2.04 27.78 7.86
N SER A 60 -1.16 26.93 8.41
CA SER A 60 0.29 26.99 8.22
C SER A 60 0.80 26.04 7.12
N LEU A 61 -0.09 25.53 6.24
CA LEU A 61 0.31 24.63 5.16
C LEU A 61 1.31 25.26 4.19
N ALA A 62 1.34 26.60 4.04
CA ALA A 62 2.41 27.29 3.31
C ALA A 62 3.77 27.13 4.02
N GLY A 63 3.80 27.22 5.36
CA GLY A 63 4.98 26.94 6.18
C GLY A 63 5.33 25.45 6.28
N TYR A 64 4.39 24.54 5.98
CA TYR A 64 4.60 23.11 5.96
C TYR A 64 5.78 22.69 5.08
N TYR A 65 5.91 23.27 3.90
CA TYR A 65 7.01 22.98 2.99
C TYR A 65 8.35 23.58 3.40
N THR A 66 8.36 24.60 4.24
CA THR A 66 9.61 25.18 4.78
C THR A 66 10.11 24.41 6.02
N THR A 67 9.22 23.84 6.79
CA THR A 67 9.54 23.12 8.05
C THR A 67 9.52 21.59 7.92
N CYS A 68 8.63 21.05 7.09
CA CYS A 68 8.50 19.63 6.82
C CYS A 68 8.93 19.24 5.40
N GLY A 69 9.34 20.21 4.60
CA GLY A 69 9.42 20.14 3.14
C GLY A 69 10.67 19.53 2.55
N ASN A 70 11.63 19.09 3.36
CA ASN A 70 12.76 18.28 2.85
C ASN A 70 12.36 16.85 2.59
N ILE A 71 11.07 16.51 2.77
CA ILE A 71 10.54 15.21 2.54
C ILE A 71 9.73 15.26 1.25
N HIS A 72 10.19 14.53 0.28
CA HIS A 72 9.51 14.40 -1.01
C HIS A 72 8.30 13.47 -0.98
N ASP A 73 7.89 13.04 0.22
CA ASP A 73 6.68 12.26 0.46
C ASP A 73 5.45 13.17 0.39
N GLY A 74 4.36 12.67 -0.19
CA GLY A 74 3.12 13.43 -0.28
C GLY A 74 2.35 13.50 1.04
N ILE A 75 1.41 14.43 1.09
CA ILE A 75 0.65 14.77 2.30
C ILE A 75 -0.17 13.61 2.89
N ALA A 76 -0.55 12.60 2.08
CA ALA A 76 -1.38 11.50 2.54
C ALA A 76 -0.72 10.71 3.68
N GLY A 77 0.59 10.45 3.58
CA GLY A 77 1.34 9.77 4.61
C GLY A 77 1.33 10.53 5.93
N TYR A 78 1.55 11.86 5.87
CA TYR A 78 1.53 12.73 7.06
C TYR A 78 0.14 12.81 7.70
N ARG A 79 -0.91 12.98 6.88
CA ARG A 79 -2.28 13.00 7.41
C ARG A 79 -2.66 11.68 8.06
N LEU A 80 -2.23 10.56 7.47
CA LEU A 80 -2.47 9.24 8.03
C LEU A 80 -1.76 9.05 9.37
N ALA A 81 -0.51 9.50 9.48
CA ALA A 81 0.29 9.45 10.69
C ALA A 81 -0.26 10.36 11.81
N GLY A 82 -0.65 11.58 11.44
CA GLY A 82 -1.10 12.61 12.39
C GLY A 82 -2.50 12.36 12.93
N LEU A 83 -3.39 11.74 12.17
CA LEU A 83 -4.79 11.56 12.57
C LEU A 83 -4.95 10.88 13.94
N PRO A 84 -4.38 9.69 14.20
CA PRO A 84 -4.55 9.04 15.50
C PRO A 84 -3.86 9.80 16.63
N LEU A 85 -2.74 10.50 16.36
CA LEU A 85 -2.06 11.31 17.35
C LEU A 85 -2.90 12.53 17.75
N THR A 86 -3.50 13.23 16.78
CA THR A 86 -4.38 14.36 17.04
C THR A 86 -5.66 13.92 17.76
N LEU A 87 -6.23 12.76 17.38
CA LEU A 87 -7.40 12.21 18.07
C LEU A 87 -7.06 11.83 19.53
N ASN A 88 -5.89 11.25 19.78
CA ASN A 88 -5.43 10.95 21.13
C ASN A 88 -5.29 12.23 21.97
N LEU A 89 -4.67 13.28 21.42
CA LEU A 89 -4.54 14.58 22.07
C LEU A 89 -5.91 15.20 22.38
N LEU A 90 -6.86 15.12 21.45
CA LEU A 90 -8.24 15.61 21.67
C LEU A 90 -8.95 14.81 22.77
N ALA A 91 -8.73 13.49 22.82
CA ALA A 91 -9.28 12.64 23.87
C ALA A 91 -8.69 12.97 25.24
N GLU A 92 -7.38 13.21 25.32
CA GLU A 92 -6.71 13.65 26.55
C GLU A 92 -7.23 15.00 27.03
N ARG A 93 -7.36 15.99 26.13
CA ARG A 93 -7.93 17.31 26.45
C ARG A 93 -9.39 17.20 26.93
N ALA A 94 -10.19 16.34 26.30
CA ALA A 94 -11.56 16.10 26.73
C ALA A 94 -11.60 15.46 28.12
N MET A 95 -10.73 14.49 28.39
CA MET A 95 -10.63 13.89 29.74
C MET A 95 -10.13 14.90 30.79
N ASP A 96 -9.18 15.76 30.46
CA ASP A 96 -8.69 16.82 31.38
C ASP A 96 -9.78 17.85 31.70
N HIS A 97 -10.73 18.08 30.78
CA HIS A 97 -11.87 18.95 31.04
C HIS A 97 -12.79 18.42 32.16
N PHE A 98 -12.84 17.10 32.32
CA PHE A 98 -13.61 16.43 33.39
C PHE A 98 -12.80 16.22 34.68
N ARG A 99 -11.48 16.50 34.68
CA ARG A 99 -10.65 16.45 35.87
C ARG A 99 -10.82 17.71 36.72
N LYS A 100 -10.54 17.60 38.05
CA LYS A 100 -10.53 18.74 38.93
C LYS A 100 -9.51 19.79 38.46
N PRO A 101 -9.78 21.10 38.63
CA PRO A 101 -8.87 22.17 38.21
C PRO A 101 -7.44 22.03 38.71
N GLU A 102 -7.26 21.45 39.89
CA GLU A 102 -5.98 21.23 40.55
C GLU A 102 -5.12 20.16 39.87
N ASP A 103 -5.73 19.22 39.17
CA ASP A 103 -5.05 18.11 38.47
C ASP A 103 -4.86 18.38 36.97
N ARG A 104 -5.23 19.57 36.48
CA ARG A 104 -5.08 19.92 35.05
C ARG A 104 -3.63 20.22 34.74
N VAL A 105 -3.00 19.37 33.97
CA VAL A 105 -1.72 19.66 33.35
C VAL A 105 -1.98 20.65 32.19
N ILE A 106 -1.84 21.95 32.51
CA ILE A 106 -1.94 23.03 31.51
C ILE A 106 -0.71 22.91 30.62
N GLN A 107 -0.87 22.22 29.54
CA GLN A 107 0.06 22.38 28.42
C GLN A 107 -0.27 23.70 27.73
N ALA A 108 0.43 24.74 28.15
CA ALA A 108 0.43 26.01 27.45
C ALA A 108 0.76 25.74 25.95
N GLY A 109 0.03 26.39 25.02
CA GLY A 109 0.17 26.21 23.59
C GLY A 109 1.49 26.72 23.00
N GLY A 110 2.62 26.29 23.53
CA GLY A 110 3.95 26.50 23.04
C GLY A 110 4.31 25.52 21.91
N GLU A 111 5.33 25.85 21.13
CA GLU A 111 5.96 24.89 20.24
C GLU A 111 6.38 23.66 21.06
N ILE A 112 5.91 22.47 20.68
CA ILE A 112 6.31 21.23 21.34
C ILE A 112 7.80 21.08 21.11
N SER A 113 8.59 21.11 22.18
CA SER A 113 10.02 20.87 22.08
C SER A 113 10.30 19.48 21.52
N THR A 114 11.41 19.31 20.82
CA THR A 114 11.81 18.01 20.29
C THR A 114 11.94 16.96 21.38
N TRP A 115 12.25 17.37 22.61
CA TRP A 115 12.33 16.49 23.78
C TRP A 115 10.95 16.03 24.25
N GLU A 116 9.96 16.93 24.35
CA GLU A 116 8.58 16.59 24.73
C GLU A 116 7.92 15.69 23.70
N LEU A 117 8.12 15.99 22.41
CA LEU A 117 7.65 15.15 21.34
C LEU A 117 8.28 13.75 21.42
N ARG A 118 9.57 13.67 21.73
CA ARG A 118 10.28 12.41 21.91
C ARG A 118 9.70 11.59 23.06
N HIS A 119 9.44 12.19 24.18
CA HIS A 119 8.87 11.52 25.34
C HIS A 119 7.44 11.05 25.09
N GLN A 120 6.60 11.87 24.45
CA GLN A 120 5.25 11.50 24.06
C GLN A 120 5.23 10.38 23.03
N LEU A 121 6.12 10.40 22.03
CA LEU A 121 6.16 9.38 20.98
C LEU A 121 6.52 8.00 21.49
N THR A 122 7.34 7.87 22.55
CA THR A 122 7.62 6.56 23.16
C THR A 122 6.34 5.87 23.65
N HIS A 123 5.37 6.64 24.15
CA HIS A 123 4.08 6.13 24.63
C HIS A 123 3.06 5.91 23.51
N VAL A 124 3.13 6.68 22.42
CA VAL A 124 2.14 6.65 21.33
C VAL A 124 2.69 6.11 20.02
N LEU A 125 3.88 5.52 20.03
CA LEU A 125 4.56 4.98 18.84
C LEU A 125 3.67 4.01 18.06
N LEU A 126 2.92 3.17 18.77
CA LEU A 126 1.96 2.25 18.16
C LEU A 126 0.87 3.00 17.37
N LEU A 127 0.35 4.10 17.93
CA LEU A 127 -0.67 4.91 17.26
C LEU A 127 -0.13 5.53 15.97
N LEU A 128 1.14 5.94 15.95
CA LEU A 128 1.80 6.48 14.77
C LEU A 128 1.94 5.45 13.65
N ARG A 129 2.36 4.22 13.98
CA ARG A 129 2.71 3.16 13.01
C ARG A 129 1.52 2.30 12.59
N LEU A 130 0.54 2.12 13.48
CA LEU A 130 -0.63 1.26 13.24
C LEU A 130 -1.39 1.56 11.94
N PRO A 131 -1.65 2.83 11.55
CA PRO A 131 -2.35 3.12 10.32
C PRO A 131 -1.65 2.60 9.06
N PHE A 132 -0.31 2.64 9.03
CA PHE A 132 0.48 2.11 7.92
C PHE A 132 0.43 0.58 7.87
N LEU A 133 0.50 -0.06 9.03
CA LEU A 133 0.34 -1.51 9.14
C LEU A 133 -1.05 -1.96 8.68
N LEU A 134 -2.09 -1.22 9.05
CA LEU A 134 -3.46 -1.46 8.57
C LEU A 134 -3.59 -1.23 7.05
N ALA A 135 -2.94 -0.20 6.51
CA ALA A 135 -2.88 0.01 5.06
C ALA A 135 -2.19 -1.18 4.36
N GLY A 136 -1.12 -1.73 4.96
CA GLY A 136 -0.49 -2.97 4.51
C GLY A 136 -1.44 -4.18 4.53
N CYS A 137 -2.26 -4.34 5.57
CA CYS A 137 -3.31 -5.36 5.62
C CYS A 137 -4.35 -5.18 4.51
N VAL A 138 -4.78 -3.94 4.24
CA VAL A 138 -5.73 -3.63 3.15
C VAL A 138 -5.11 -3.96 1.79
N LEU A 139 -3.82 -3.65 1.59
CA LEU A 139 -3.08 -4.01 0.38
C LEU A 139 -3.03 -5.53 0.20
N GLY A 140 -2.68 -6.28 1.26
CA GLY A 140 -2.68 -7.75 1.25
C GLY A 140 -4.06 -8.35 0.97
N ALA A 141 -5.12 -7.78 1.55
CA ALA A 141 -6.51 -8.18 1.28
C ALA A 141 -6.89 -7.91 -0.18
N GLY A 142 -6.50 -6.76 -0.73
CA GLY A 142 -6.67 -6.41 -2.15
C GLY A 142 -5.93 -7.38 -3.07
N LEU A 143 -4.68 -7.69 -2.75
CA LEU A 143 -3.86 -8.67 -3.47
C LEU A 143 -4.54 -10.05 -3.51
N TRP A 144 -4.97 -10.56 -2.35
CA TRP A 144 -5.68 -11.82 -2.26
C TRP A 144 -6.98 -11.82 -3.08
N TRP A 145 -7.77 -10.76 -2.93
CA TRP A 145 -9.07 -10.64 -3.61
C TRP A 145 -8.92 -10.64 -5.12
N VAL A 146 -7.98 -9.85 -5.65
CA VAL A 146 -7.69 -9.76 -7.09
C VAL A 146 -7.17 -11.09 -7.63
N THR A 147 -6.12 -11.64 -7.00
CA THR A 147 -5.47 -12.87 -7.45
C THR A 147 -6.42 -14.06 -7.38
N ARG A 148 -7.22 -14.16 -6.31
CA ARG A 148 -8.27 -15.16 -6.20
C ARG A 148 -9.31 -15.05 -7.30
N ARG A 149 -9.73 -13.85 -7.64
CA ARG A 149 -10.75 -13.62 -8.67
C ARG A 149 -10.25 -13.98 -10.07
N LEU A 150 -8.97 -13.79 -10.34
CA LEU A 150 -8.35 -14.08 -11.62
C LEU A 150 -8.00 -15.57 -11.77
N PHE A 151 -7.45 -16.18 -10.71
CA PHE A 151 -6.77 -17.47 -10.78
C PHE A 151 -7.31 -18.51 -9.77
N GLY A 152 -8.34 -18.19 -9.02
CA GLY A 152 -8.90 -19.08 -8.02
C GLY A 152 -8.20 -19.03 -6.66
N ASN A 153 -8.62 -19.90 -5.75
CA ASN A 153 -8.19 -19.85 -4.36
C ASN A 153 -6.68 -20.10 -4.16
N LEU A 154 -6.10 -21.04 -4.91
CA LEU A 154 -4.70 -21.40 -4.77
C LEU A 154 -3.78 -20.23 -5.13
N GLY A 155 -4.05 -19.56 -6.27
CA GLY A 155 -3.30 -18.37 -6.66
C GLY A 155 -3.39 -17.26 -5.61
N GLY A 156 -4.61 -17.03 -5.09
CA GLY A 156 -4.81 -16.05 -4.01
C GLY A 156 -4.05 -16.36 -2.73
N TYR A 157 -4.02 -17.63 -2.30
CA TYR A 157 -3.30 -18.02 -1.09
C TYR A 157 -1.78 -17.95 -1.27
N THR A 158 -1.26 -18.40 -2.42
CA THR A 158 0.18 -18.32 -2.71
C THR A 158 0.67 -16.89 -2.71
N ALA A 159 -0.02 -15.99 -3.43
CA ALA A 159 0.34 -14.57 -3.47
C ALA A 159 0.26 -13.92 -2.09
N LEU A 160 -0.82 -14.15 -1.34
CA LEU A 160 -1.00 -13.58 -0.01
C LEU A 160 0.00 -14.12 1.00
N ALA A 161 0.30 -15.42 0.98
CA ALA A 161 1.26 -16.00 1.90
C ALA A 161 2.67 -15.44 1.68
N LEU A 162 3.14 -15.36 0.43
CA LEU A 162 4.43 -14.74 0.09
C LEU A 162 4.47 -13.26 0.53
N TYR A 163 3.36 -12.52 0.40
CA TYR A 163 3.24 -11.16 0.88
C TYR A 163 3.33 -11.07 2.40
N CYS A 164 2.55 -11.87 3.13
CA CYS A 164 2.47 -11.84 4.59
C CYS A 164 3.77 -12.27 5.27
N PHE A 165 4.54 -13.13 4.65
CA PHE A 165 5.84 -13.59 5.16
C PHE A 165 7.04 -12.88 4.53
N SER A 166 6.86 -11.71 3.92
CA SER A 166 7.97 -10.90 3.44
C SER A 166 8.47 -9.92 4.52
N PRO A 167 9.69 -10.09 5.06
CA PRO A 167 10.24 -9.16 6.05
C PRO A 167 10.35 -7.74 5.52
N ALA A 168 10.68 -7.62 4.22
CA ALA A 168 10.79 -6.33 3.57
C ALA A 168 9.44 -5.60 3.50
N VAL A 169 8.33 -6.32 3.23
CA VAL A 169 6.97 -5.77 3.25
C VAL A 169 6.58 -5.37 4.67
N ILE A 170 6.82 -6.24 5.65
CA ILE A 170 6.51 -5.96 7.06
C ILE A 170 7.24 -4.68 7.50
N LYS A 171 8.55 -4.57 7.23
CA LYS A 171 9.35 -3.40 7.56
C LYS A 171 8.83 -2.13 6.87
N ALA A 172 8.46 -2.22 5.58
CA ALA A 172 7.88 -1.10 4.85
C ALA A 172 6.52 -0.66 5.44
N CYS A 173 5.69 -1.60 5.91
CA CYS A 173 4.38 -1.30 6.48
C CYS A 173 4.43 -0.84 7.95
N VAL A 174 5.49 -1.15 8.69
CA VAL A 174 5.65 -0.72 10.09
C VAL A 174 6.23 0.68 10.17
N SER A 175 7.12 1.07 9.25
CA SER A 175 7.68 2.42 9.22
C SER A 175 6.70 3.42 8.61
N PRO A 176 6.48 4.61 9.18
CA PRO A 176 5.69 5.65 8.56
C PRO A 176 6.31 6.05 7.22
N ASN A 177 5.57 5.88 6.13
CA ASN A 177 6.01 6.25 4.79
C ASN A 177 4.83 6.40 3.84
N ALA A 178 5.03 7.12 2.74
CA ALA A 178 4.02 7.30 1.72
C ALA A 178 3.89 6.09 0.79
N GLU A 179 4.89 5.19 0.75
CA GLU A 179 5.00 4.10 -0.23
C GLU A 179 3.85 3.10 -0.13
N VAL A 180 3.45 2.72 1.09
CA VAL A 180 2.35 1.76 1.30
C VAL A 180 1.03 2.28 0.73
N LEU A 181 0.77 3.59 0.88
CA LEU A 181 -0.42 4.23 0.31
C LEU A 181 -0.29 4.40 -1.20
N ALA A 182 0.90 4.73 -1.70
CA ALA A 182 1.16 4.83 -3.13
C ALA A 182 0.90 3.50 -3.83
N VAL A 183 1.45 2.39 -3.30
CA VAL A 183 1.25 1.07 -3.89
C VAL A 183 -0.21 0.60 -3.79
N LEU A 184 -0.89 0.90 -2.68
CA LEU A 184 -2.33 0.63 -2.56
C LEU A 184 -3.12 1.36 -3.65
N GLY A 185 -2.77 2.63 -3.91
CA GLY A 185 -3.37 3.43 -4.97
C GLY A 185 -3.03 2.92 -6.37
N ILE A 186 -1.76 2.59 -6.65
CA ILE A 186 -1.31 2.10 -7.96
C ILE A 186 -1.94 0.73 -8.26
N TYR A 187 -1.80 -0.23 -7.33
CA TYR A 187 -2.34 -1.58 -7.50
C TYR A 187 -3.87 -1.55 -7.60
N GLY A 188 -4.54 -0.87 -6.66
CA GLY A 188 -5.98 -0.69 -6.66
C GLY A 188 -6.49 0.04 -7.91
N GLY A 189 -5.75 1.06 -8.36
CA GLY A 189 -6.07 1.85 -9.55
C GLY A 189 -6.07 1.02 -10.83
N VAL A 190 -5.00 0.27 -11.09
CA VAL A 190 -4.89 -0.58 -12.29
C VAL A 190 -6.02 -1.63 -12.33
N TYR A 191 -6.25 -2.36 -11.23
CA TYR A 191 -7.30 -3.38 -11.23
C TYR A 191 -8.72 -2.79 -11.20
N THR A 192 -8.89 -1.60 -10.65
CA THR A 192 -10.17 -0.89 -10.73
C THR A 192 -10.43 -0.40 -12.17
N CYS A 193 -9.39 0.06 -12.89
CA CYS A 193 -9.46 0.36 -14.33
C CYS A 193 -9.98 -0.85 -15.13
N ILE A 194 -9.39 -2.04 -14.93
CA ILE A 194 -9.86 -3.28 -15.54
C ILE A 194 -11.33 -3.55 -15.19
N GLY A 195 -11.69 -3.36 -13.90
CA GLY A 195 -13.06 -3.52 -13.42
C GLY A 195 -14.05 -2.53 -14.03
N VAL A 196 -13.63 -1.27 -14.27
CA VAL A 196 -14.44 -0.26 -14.98
C VAL A 196 -14.60 -0.63 -16.44
N ALA A 197 -13.50 -1.05 -17.13
CA ALA A 197 -13.55 -1.48 -18.52
C ALA A 197 -14.55 -2.62 -18.75
N HIS A 198 -14.52 -3.65 -17.91
CA HIS A 198 -15.53 -4.71 -17.94
C HIS A 198 -16.96 -4.20 -17.68
N ALA A 199 -17.13 -3.23 -16.78
CA ALA A 199 -18.43 -2.67 -16.50
C ALA A 199 -18.97 -1.78 -17.64
N MET A 200 -18.09 -1.19 -18.44
CA MET A 200 -18.47 -0.39 -19.61
C MET A 200 -19.09 -1.27 -20.73
N LEU A 201 -18.75 -2.55 -20.78
CA LEU A 201 -19.33 -3.52 -21.72
C LEU A 201 -20.77 -3.92 -21.32
N GLY A 202 -21.18 -3.64 -20.09
CA GLY A 202 -22.49 -3.96 -19.53
C GLY A 202 -23.41 -2.74 -19.35
N PRO A 203 -24.55 -2.89 -18.65
CA PRO A 203 -25.49 -1.81 -18.40
C PRO A 203 -24.86 -0.62 -17.64
N ARG A 204 -25.11 0.60 -18.09
CA ARG A 204 -24.51 1.85 -17.60
C ARG A 204 -24.57 2.08 -16.07
N ARG A 205 -25.53 1.49 -15.35
CA ARG A 205 -25.70 1.68 -13.90
C ARG A 205 -24.59 1.06 -13.03
N ARG A 206 -23.76 0.15 -13.57
CA ARG A 206 -22.78 -0.61 -12.76
C ARG A 206 -21.40 0.02 -12.70
N TRP A 207 -21.08 0.99 -13.52
CA TRP A 207 -19.74 1.59 -13.53
C TRP A 207 -19.57 2.78 -12.59
N ARG A 208 -20.64 3.53 -12.24
CA ARG A 208 -20.57 4.71 -11.38
C ARG A 208 -19.88 4.47 -10.02
N PRO A 209 -20.26 3.46 -9.21
CA PRO A 209 -19.57 3.21 -7.93
C PRO A 209 -18.12 2.81 -8.12
N ARG A 210 -17.76 2.18 -9.27
CA ARG A 210 -16.38 1.84 -9.59
C ARG A 210 -15.55 3.06 -9.97
N MET A 211 -16.17 4.10 -10.56
CA MET A 211 -15.49 5.37 -10.82
C MET A 211 -15.07 6.07 -9.52
N VAL A 212 -15.93 6.08 -8.51
CA VAL A 212 -15.58 6.64 -7.18
C VAL A 212 -14.37 5.90 -6.60
N LEU A 213 -14.37 4.56 -6.69
CA LEU A 213 -13.24 3.76 -6.23
C LEU A 213 -11.96 4.03 -7.04
N LEU A 214 -12.09 4.24 -8.37
CA LEU A 214 -10.98 4.58 -9.24
C LEU A 214 -10.39 5.95 -8.88
N ILE A 215 -11.24 6.96 -8.69
CA ILE A 215 -10.83 8.30 -8.24
C ILE A 215 -10.12 8.20 -6.88
N ALA A 216 -10.65 7.42 -5.93
CA ALA A 216 -10.04 7.23 -4.62
C ALA A 216 -8.66 6.55 -4.72
N ALA A 217 -8.52 5.52 -5.58
CA ALA A 217 -7.26 4.83 -5.79
C ALA A 217 -6.21 5.74 -6.45
N PHE A 218 -6.59 6.46 -7.51
CA PHE A 218 -5.70 7.46 -8.16
C PHE A 218 -5.34 8.58 -7.18
N GLY A 219 -6.31 9.03 -6.37
CA GLY A 219 -6.11 10.04 -5.33
C GLY A 219 -5.14 9.57 -4.24
N ALA A 220 -5.25 8.32 -3.78
CA ALA A 220 -4.32 7.73 -2.81
C ALA A 220 -2.89 7.67 -3.38
N ALA A 221 -2.73 7.25 -4.64
CA ALA A 221 -1.43 7.24 -5.31
C ALA A 221 -0.85 8.66 -5.42
N ALA A 222 -1.65 9.61 -5.93
CA ALA A 222 -1.24 11.00 -6.17
C ALA A 222 -0.95 11.77 -4.88
N ALA A 223 -1.76 11.58 -3.83
CA ALA A 223 -1.56 12.23 -2.53
C ALA A 223 -0.37 11.66 -1.76
N SER A 224 0.09 10.46 -2.12
CA SER A 224 1.32 9.85 -1.59
C SER A 224 2.55 10.31 -2.37
N HIS A 225 2.50 10.26 -3.70
CA HIS A 225 3.52 10.77 -4.61
C HIS A 225 2.84 11.25 -5.88
N ILE A 226 2.95 12.54 -6.17
CA ILE A 226 2.26 13.11 -7.34
C ILE A 226 2.69 12.45 -8.67
N VAL A 227 3.95 12.02 -8.75
CA VAL A 227 4.49 11.30 -9.92
C VAL A 227 3.85 9.91 -10.12
N ALA A 228 3.20 9.36 -9.10
CA ALA A 228 2.46 8.11 -9.22
C ALA A 228 1.15 8.28 -10.02
N LEU A 229 0.59 9.49 -10.10
CA LEU A 229 -0.66 9.74 -10.84
C LEU A 229 -0.51 9.48 -12.35
N PRO A 230 0.41 10.12 -13.09
CA PRO A 230 0.59 9.82 -14.51
C PRO A 230 0.96 8.35 -14.75
N LEU A 231 1.74 7.75 -13.84
CA LEU A 231 2.14 6.36 -13.94
C LEU A 231 0.93 5.41 -13.84
N VAL A 232 0.09 5.54 -12.79
CA VAL A 232 -1.09 4.70 -12.62
C VAL A 232 -2.14 4.98 -13.70
N ALA A 233 -2.25 6.23 -14.18
CA ALA A 233 -3.14 6.59 -15.28
C ALA A 233 -2.69 5.92 -16.59
N LEU A 234 -1.39 5.90 -16.88
CA LEU A 234 -0.84 5.23 -18.05
C LEU A 234 -1.04 3.70 -18.00
N LEU A 235 -0.66 3.07 -16.88
CA LEU A 235 -0.86 1.63 -16.69
C LEU A 235 -2.34 1.25 -16.76
N GLY A 236 -3.20 2.06 -16.13
CA GLY A 236 -4.64 1.89 -16.16
C GLY A 236 -5.23 2.07 -17.56
N LEU A 237 -4.76 3.08 -18.31
CA LEU A 237 -5.15 3.33 -19.69
C LEU A 237 -4.83 2.12 -20.59
N VAL A 238 -3.59 1.62 -20.52
CA VAL A 238 -3.15 0.45 -21.29
C VAL A 238 -4.00 -0.77 -20.94
N ALA A 239 -4.21 -1.04 -19.65
CA ALA A 239 -5.02 -2.15 -19.19
C ALA A 239 -6.49 -2.03 -19.64
N MET A 240 -7.07 -0.82 -19.60
CA MET A 240 -8.43 -0.57 -20.08
C MET A 240 -8.56 -0.72 -21.60
N LEU A 241 -7.60 -0.20 -22.39
CA LEU A 241 -7.59 -0.33 -23.84
C LEU A 241 -7.50 -1.79 -24.28
N TRP A 242 -6.80 -2.61 -23.51
CA TRP A 242 -6.72 -4.04 -23.75
C TRP A 242 -8.06 -4.75 -23.52
N VAL A 243 -8.79 -4.37 -22.45
CA VAL A 243 -10.05 -5.03 -22.04
C VAL A 243 -11.29 -4.46 -22.77
N ALA A 244 -11.30 -3.16 -23.07
CA ALA A 244 -12.48 -2.45 -23.58
C ALA A 244 -12.67 -2.59 -25.09
N GLU A 245 -12.72 -3.82 -25.61
CA GLU A 245 -13.02 -4.09 -27.00
C GLU A 245 -14.36 -3.46 -27.42
N GLY A 246 -14.36 -2.70 -28.52
CA GLY A 246 -15.57 -2.02 -29.04
C GLY A 246 -15.92 -0.69 -28.36
N ARG A 247 -15.29 -0.31 -27.26
CA ARG A 247 -15.51 0.99 -26.56
C ARG A 247 -14.23 1.75 -26.24
N ARG A 248 -13.18 1.56 -27.00
CA ARG A 248 -11.85 2.17 -26.78
C ARG A 248 -11.87 3.70 -26.74
N SER A 249 -12.75 4.34 -27.53
CA SER A 249 -12.90 5.81 -27.54
C SER A 249 -13.37 6.40 -26.20
N GLN A 250 -14.04 5.61 -25.37
CA GLN A 250 -14.53 6.06 -24.05
C GLN A 250 -13.50 5.87 -22.93
N VAL A 251 -12.41 5.15 -23.17
CA VAL A 251 -11.40 4.84 -22.16
C VAL A 251 -10.64 6.08 -21.74
N LEU A 252 -10.15 6.86 -22.70
CA LEU A 252 -9.39 8.08 -22.41
C LEU A 252 -10.20 9.09 -21.58
N PRO A 253 -11.45 9.47 -21.93
CA PRO A 253 -12.28 10.32 -21.10
C PRO A 253 -12.46 9.80 -19.66
N VAL A 254 -12.65 8.49 -19.49
CA VAL A 254 -12.82 7.87 -18.17
C VAL A 254 -11.56 8.05 -17.31
N VAL A 255 -10.38 7.79 -17.88
CA VAL A 255 -9.10 7.94 -17.17
C VAL A 255 -8.84 9.42 -16.84
N LEU A 256 -9.14 10.35 -17.76
CA LEU A 256 -8.98 11.79 -17.53
C LEU A 256 -9.92 12.29 -16.41
N ILE A 257 -11.18 11.85 -16.39
CA ILE A 257 -12.13 12.21 -15.32
C ILE A 257 -11.62 11.64 -13.97
N ALA A 258 -11.10 10.41 -13.97
CA ALA A 258 -10.54 9.82 -12.76
C ALA A 258 -9.30 10.58 -12.27
N ALA A 259 -8.40 10.98 -13.18
CA ALA A 259 -7.22 11.76 -12.84
C ALA A 259 -7.59 13.17 -12.35
N ALA A 260 -8.55 13.84 -12.97
CA ALA A 260 -9.04 15.14 -12.51
C ALA A 260 -9.68 15.05 -11.11
N GLY A 261 -10.50 14.01 -10.87
CA GLY A 261 -11.07 13.74 -9.56
C GLY A 261 -9.99 13.42 -8.50
N ALA A 262 -8.94 12.71 -8.88
CA ALA A 262 -7.78 12.45 -8.02
C ALA A 262 -7.04 13.73 -7.66
N LEU A 263 -6.79 14.64 -8.62
CA LEU A 263 -6.18 15.93 -8.35
C LEU A 263 -7.03 16.78 -7.40
N LEU A 264 -8.36 16.74 -7.55
CA LEU A 264 -9.26 17.41 -6.60
C LEU A 264 -9.15 16.83 -5.19
N LEU A 265 -9.03 15.50 -5.05
CA LEU A 265 -8.77 14.86 -3.75
C LEU A 265 -7.42 15.27 -3.17
N VAL A 266 -6.37 15.34 -3.98
CA VAL A 266 -5.05 15.84 -3.54
C VAL A 266 -5.17 17.27 -3.07
N PHE A 267 -5.83 18.13 -3.84
CA PHE A 267 -6.06 19.54 -3.46
C PHE A 267 -6.84 19.67 -2.13
N ALA A 268 -7.85 18.82 -1.93
CA ALA A 268 -8.55 18.74 -0.65
C ALA A 268 -7.64 18.26 0.51
N CYS A 269 -6.72 17.30 0.24
CA CYS A 269 -5.72 16.89 1.22
C CYS A 269 -4.77 18.01 1.62
N TYR A 270 -4.52 19.01 0.73
CA TYR A 270 -3.77 20.22 1.03
C TYR A 270 -4.64 21.35 1.60
N GLY A 271 -5.85 21.06 2.08
CA GLY A 271 -6.75 22.05 2.69
C GLY A 271 -7.23 23.12 1.72
N PHE A 272 -7.28 22.80 0.41
CA PHE A 272 -7.64 23.74 -0.67
C PHE A 272 -6.70 24.96 -0.76
N SER A 273 -5.44 24.84 -0.29
CA SER A 273 -4.43 25.89 -0.41
C SER A 273 -3.75 25.83 -1.79
N PRO A 274 -3.90 26.83 -2.66
CA PRO A 274 -3.25 26.85 -3.98
C PRO A 274 -1.72 26.86 -3.89
N ASP A 275 -1.16 27.57 -2.90
CA ASP A 275 0.28 27.71 -2.73
C ASP A 275 0.91 26.35 -2.37
N ALA A 276 0.35 25.67 -1.37
CA ALA A 276 0.79 24.33 -0.97
C ALA A 276 0.65 23.32 -2.13
N PHE A 277 -0.45 23.38 -2.86
CA PHE A 277 -0.70 22.51 -4.00
C PHE A 277 0.26 22.80 -5.17
N SER A 278 0.55 24.07 -5.48
CA SER A 278 1.49 24.44 -6.54
C SER A 278 2.91 23.96 -6.23
N TYR A 279 3.29 23.96 -4.96
CA TYR A 279 4.62 23.51 -4.52
C TYR A 279 4.85 22.01 -4.79
N VAL A 280 3.80 21.20 -4.70
CA VAL A 280 3.87 19.76 -5.03
C VAL A 280 4.39 19.51 -6.45
N PHE A 281 3.91 20.29 -7.42
CA PHE A 281 4.36 20.15 -8.81
C PHE A 281 5.78 20.68 -9.01
N ARG A 282 6.18 21.73 -8.31
CA ARG A 282 7.54 22.28 -8.40
C ARG A 282 8.58 21.35 -7.79
N SER A 283 8.24 20.66 -6.72
CA SER A 283 9.12 19.70 -6.04
C SER A 283 9.18 18.34 -6.71
N ALA A 284 8.20 17.99 -7.54
CA ALA A 284 8.11 16.67 -8.19
C ALA A 284 9.02 16.52 -9.43
N ALA A 285 9.50 17.64 -9.99
CA ALA A 285 10.35 17.62 -11.18
C ALA A 285 11.71 16.96 -10.87
N GLY A 286 12.00 15.82 -11.49
CA GLY A 286 13.28 15.12 -11.39
C GLY A 286 13.36 13.96 -10.40
N PHE A 287 12.28 13.65 -9.68
CA PHE A 287 12.32 12.60 -8.65
C PHE A 287 12.20 11.16 -9.18
N LEU A 288 11.71 10.96 -10.38
CA LEU A 288 11.58 9.63 -10.96
C LEU A 288 12.81 9.32 -11.83
N THR A 289 13.61 8.35 -11.42
CA THR A 289 14.78 7.86 -12.15
C THR A 289 14.65 6.37 -12.41
N VAL A 290 15.43 5.85 -13.33
CA VAL A 290 15.49 4.43 -13.68
C VAL A 290 16.77 3.83 -13.09
N SER A 291 16.62 2.88 -12.17
CA SER A 291 17.73 2.14 -11.56
C SER A 291 17.28 0.75 -11.12
N LEU A 292 18.08 -0.25 -11.41
CA LEU A 292 17.82 -1.63 -10.95
C LEU A 292 18.39 -1.94 -9.56
N GLY A 293 19.22 -1.05 -9.00
CA GLY A 293 19.93 -1.31 -7.74
C GLY A 293 19.00 -1.65 -6.55
N PRO A 294 17.88 -0.97 -6.32
CA PRO A 294 16.95 -1.34 -5.25
C PRO A 294 16.28 -2.70 -5.47
N ALA A 295 15.94 -3.03 -6.72
CA ALA A 295 15.37 -4.32 -7.08
C ALA A 295 16.41 -5.43 -6.91
N GLU A 296 17.64 -5.22 -7.36
CA GLU A 296 18.74 -6.15 -7.17
C GLU A 296 18.97 -6.45 -5.69
N ARG A 297 19.04 -5.41 -4.83
CA ARG A 297 19.15 -5.59 -3.38
C ARG A 297 17.99 -6.35 -2.78
N PHE A 298 16.77 -6.14 -3.27
CA PHE A 298 15.60 -6.89 -2.81
C PHE A 298 15.70 -8.38 -3.17
N PHE A 299 16.04 -8.71 -4.42
CA PHE A 299 16.12 -10.08 -4.92
C PHE A 299 17.38 -10.83 -4.47
N SER A 300 18.50 -10.15 -4.22
CA SER A 300 19.73 -10.76 -3.68
C SER A 300 19.66 -11.01 -2.18
N SER A 301 18.72 -10.39 -1.48
CA SER A 301 18.56 -10.57 -0.03
C SER A 301 18.04 -11.97 0.29
N ILE A 302 18.77 -12.70 1.16
CA ILE A 302 18.37 -14.02 1.66
C ILE A 302 17.02 -13.99 2.37
N GLN A 303 16.65 -12.86 2.96
CA GLN A 303 15.36 -12.65 3.61
C GLN A 303 14.16 -12.79 2.66
N ASN A 304 14.39 -12.56 1.35
CA ASN A 304 13.38 -12.66 0.29
C ASN A 304 13.60 -13.88 -0.62
N ALA A 305 14.43 -14.85 -0.20
CA ALA A 305 14.80 -15.99 -1.03
C ALA A 305 13.59 -16.77 -1.57
N GLY A 306 12.56 -16.96 -0.77
CA GLY A 306 11.32 -17.61 -1.20
C GLY A 306 10.60 -16.85 -2.31
N ILE A 307 10.50 -15.53 -2.22
CA ILE A 307 9.89 -14.68 -3.26
C ILE A 307 10.76 -14.68 -4.52
N THR A 308 12.08 -14.59 -4.38
CA THR A 308 13.03 -14.61 -5.50
C THR A 308 12.93 -15.91 -6.29
N LEU A 309 12.98 -17.05 -5.58
CA LEU A 309 12.86 -18.37 -6.20
C LEU A 309 11.48 -18.59 -6.80
N ALA A 310 10.41 -18.16 -6.12
CA ALA A 310 9.04 -18.24 -6.64
C ALA A 310 8.87 -17.42 -7.92
N SER A 311 9.46 -16.23 -7.98
CA SER A 311 9.43 -15.36 -9.17
C SER A 311 10.20 -15.98 -10.33
N GLY A 312 11.41 -16.51 -10.08
CA GLY A 312 12.20 -17.22 -11.09
C GLY A 312 11.48 -18.46 -11.62
N ALA A 313 10.95 -19.30 -10.72
CA ALA A 313 10.17 -20.47 -11.09
C ALA A 313 8.92 -20.11 -11.90
N ALA A 314 8.20 -19.03 -11.50
CA ALA A 314 7.04 -18.54 -12.24
C ALA A 314 7.42 -18.08 -13.66
N CYS A 315 8.54 -17.36 -13.83
CA CYS A 315 9.01 -16.96 -15.16
C CYS A 315 9.32 -18.17 -16.05
N VAL A 316 10.01 -19.17 -15.53
CA VAL A 316 10.32 -20.41 -16.28
C VAL A 316 9.03 -21.17 -16.65
N LEU A 317 8.14 -21.34 -15.69
CA LEU A 317 6.86 -22.03 -15.93
C LEU A 317 5.96 -21.26 -16.92
N TYR A 318 5.96 -19.93 -16.86
CA TYR A 318 5.18 -19.09 -17.75
C TYR A 318 5.58 -19.28 -19.22
N VAL A 319 6.86 -19.42 -19.51
CA VAL A 319 7.35 -19.71 -20.86
C VAL A 319 6.96 -21.12 -21.32
N GLY A 320 6.91 -22.10 -20.39
CA GLY A 320 6.61 -23.50 -20.69
C GLY A 320 5.10 -23.84 -20.79
N ILE A 321 4.25 -23.10 -20.11
CA ILE A 321 2.81 -23.38 -20.04
C ILE A 321 2.05 -22.53 -21.05
N ARG A 322 1.68 -23.12 -22.19
CA ARG A 322 0.78 -22.48 -23.19
C ARG A 322 -0.67 -22.60 -22.71
N ARG A 323 -1.23 -21.55 -22.12
CA ARG A 323 -2.65 -21.53 -21.69
C ARG A 323 -3.41 -20.31 -22.19
N SER A 324 -4.75 -20.49 -22.27
CA SER A 324 -5.73 -19.50 -22.74
C SER A 324 -5.92 -18.26 -21.82
N ARG A 325 -5.36 -18.26 -20.61
CA ARG A 325 -5.42 -17.13 -19.66
C ARG A 325 -4.29 -16.11 -19.85
N TYR A 326 -3.94 -15.84 -21.07
CA TYR A 326 -2.80 -15.00 -21.42
C TYR A 326 -2.88 -13.60 -20.79
N PHE A 327 -4.05 -12.95 -20.83
CA PHE A 327 -4.23 -11.63 -20.25
C PHE A 327 -4.02 -11.62 -18.72
N GLY A 328 -4.59 -12.60 -18.02
CA GLY A 328 -4.53 -12.66 -16.54
C GLY A 328 -3.10 -12.69 -16.00
N ASN A 329 -2.18 -13.40 -16.65
CA ASN A 329 -0.78 -13.52 -16.23
C ASN A 329 0.12 -12.46 -16.85
N THR A 330 -0.13 -12.03 -18.09
CA THR A 330 0.71 -11.07 -18.80
C THR A 330 0.58 -9.65 -18.25
N ALA A 331 -0.64 -9.22 -17.93
CA ALA A 331 -0.87 -7.86 -17.43
C ALA A 331 -0.12 -7.57 -16.12
N PRO A 332 -0.21 -8.40 -15.05
CA PRO A 332 0.55 -8.16 -13.84
C PRO A 332 2.07 -8.28 -14.08
N LEU A 333 2.54 -9.17 -14.95
CA LEU A 333 3.96 -9.26 -15.30
C LEU A 333 4.46 -7.97 -15.95
N LEU A 334 3.74 -7.42 -16.92
CA LEU A 334 4.10 -6.17 -17.59
C LEU A 334 4.09 -4.99 -16.62
N CYS A 335 3.09 -4.91 -15.72
CA CYS A 335 3.04 -3.89 -14.68
C CYS A 335 4.24 -4.02 -13.72
N ALA A 336 4.58 -5.24 -13.30
CA ALA A 336 5.73 -5.47 -12.44
C ALA A 336 7.04 -5.05 -13.12
N LEU A 337 7.26 -5.43 -14.38
CA LEU A 337 8.45 -5.08 -15.15
C LEU A 337 8.56 -3.57 -15.40
N ALA A 338 7.42 -2.88 -15.65
CA ALA A 338 7.40 -1.44 -15.84
C ALA A 338 7.71 -0.66 -14.56
N LEU A 339 7.29 -1.18 -13.39
CA LEU A 339 7.46 -0.51 -12.09
C LEU A 339 8.79 -0.84 -11.40
N LEU A 340 9.35 -2.04 -11.67
CA LEU A 340 10.54 -2.54 -10.98
C LEU A 340 11.77 -1.63 -11.11
N PRO A 341 12.09 -1.05 -12.29
CA PRO A 341 13.25 -0.19 -12.45
C PRO A 341 13.05 1.26 -11.98
N LEU A 342 11.82 1.62 -11.57
CA LEU A 342 11.52 2.99 -11.16
C LEU A 342 12.02 3.26 -9.74
N VAL A 343 12.71 4.37 -9.57
CA VAL A 343 13.26 4.83 -8.28
C VAL A 343 12.88 6.28 -8.07
N LEU A 344 12.41 6.59 -6.87
CA LEU A 344 12.17 7.96 -6.42
C LEU A 344 13.44 8.50 -5.77
N THR A 345 14.06 9.51 -6.39
CA THR A 345 15.20 10.21 -5.80
C THR A 345 14.74 11.16 -4.71
N GLY A 346 15.51 11.26 -3.63
CA GLY A 346 15.18 12.15 -2.50
C GLY A 346 14.17 11.57 -1.51
N THR A 347 13.55 10.43 -1.78
CA THR A 347 12.75 9.71 -0.81
C THR A 347 13.57 8.60 -0.16
N GLN A 348 13.29 8.32 1.10
CA GLN A 348 13.86 7.14 1.78
C GLN A 348 12.98 5.90 1.58
N GLY A 349 12.08 5.93 0.61
CA GLY A 349 11.11 4.88 0.34
C GLY A 349 11.71 3.64 -0.31
N SER A 350 10.89 2.62 -0.41
CA SER A 350 11.21 1.33 -1.04
C SER A 350 10.43 1.20 -2.35
N PRO A 351 10.90 1.81 -3.45
CA PRO A 351 10.13 1.88 -4.71
C PRO A 351 9.85 0.51 -5.32
N TRP A 352 10.66 -0.52 -5.04
CA TRP A 352 10.40 -1.91 -5.43
C TRP A 352 9.02 -2.40 -4.89
N LEU A 353 8.50 -1.78 -3.83
CA LEU A 353 7.19 -2.10 -3.27
C LEU A 353 6.06 -1.85 -4.28
N TRP A 354 6.21 -0.90 -5.20
CA TRP A 354 5.21 -0.62 -6.23
C TRP A 354 5.01 -1.78 -7.21
N ALA A 355 6.09 -2.51 -7.53
CA ALA A 355 6.06 -3.65 -8.43
C ALA A 355 5.60 -4.94 -7.74
N LEU A 356 5.88 -5.08 -6.43
CA LEU A 356 5.75 -6.34 -5.71
C LEU A 356 4.34 -6.96 -5.75
N PRO A 357 3.22 -6.24 -5.53
CA PRO A 357 1.89 -6.86 -5.59
C PRO A 357 1.56 -7.42 -6.98
N PHE A 358 2.02 -6.75 -8.04
CA PHE A 358 1.85 -7.24 -9.40
C PHE A 358 2.67 -8.50 -9.64
N LEU A 359 3.92 -8.52 -9.16
CA LEU A 359 4.80 -9.69 -9.24
C LEU A 359 4.18 -10.88 -8.49
N LEU A 360 3.67 -10.67 -7.27
CA LEU A 360 3.02 -11.73 -6.49
C LEU A 360 1.70 -12.19 -7.12
N THR A 361 0.96 -11.30 -7.77
CA THR A 361 -0.23 -11.67 -8.56
C THR A 361 0.16 -12.57 -9.74
N PHE A 362 1.24 -12.24 -10.45
CA PHE A 362 1.80 -13.06 -11.52
C PHE A 362 2.25 -14.43 -11.00
N VAL A 363 3.03 -14.46 -9.93
CA VAL A 363 3.50 -15.72 -9.30
C VAL A 363 2.31 -16.61 -8.92
N GLY A 364 1.34 -16.05 -8.19
CA GLY A 364 0.12 -16.77 -7.79
C GLY A 364 -0.66 -17.30 -8.99
N GLY A 365 -0.76 -16.52 -10.06
CA GLY A 365 -1.43 -16.93 -11.30
C GLY A 365 -0.75 -18.10 -12.00
N VAL A 366 0.57 -18.02 -12.17
CA VAL A 366 1.35 -19.08 -12.84
C VAL A 366 1.30 -20.39 -12.05
N PHE A 367 1.45 -20.33 -10.72
CA PHE A 367 1.33 -21.53 -9.88
C PHE A 367 -0.09 -22.11 -9.90
N ALA A 368 -1.14 -21.28 -9.97
CA ALA A 368 -2.51 -21.77 -10.13
C ALA A 368 -2.71 -22.47 -11.48
N ASP A 369 -2.18 -21.91 -12.57
CA ASP A 369 -2.23 -22.54 -13.90
C ASP A 369 -1.42 -23.85 -13.96
N ALA A 370 -0.27 -23.90 -13.27
CA ALA A 370 0.54 -25.11 -13.13
C ALA A 370 -0.20 -26.20 -12.33
N TYR A 371 -0.96 -25.82 -11.30
CA TYR A 371 -1.78 -26.73 -10.50
C TYR A 371 -2.90 -27.38 -11.31
N GLU A 372 -3.51 -26.67 -12.25
CA GLU A 372 -4.52 -27.22 -13.14
C GLU A 372 -3.94 -28.14 -14.25
N SER A 373 -2.60 -28.27 -14.32
CA SER A 373 -1.91 -29.18 -15.23
C SER A 373 -1.90 -30.64 -14.73
N PRO A 374 -1.54 -31.63 -15.56
CA PRO A 374 -1.40 -33.04 -15.13
C PRO A 374 -0.43 -33.26 -13.97
N ARG A 375 0.50 -32.30 -13.75
CA ARG A 375 1.50 -32.34 -12.66
C ARG A 375 1.06 -31.54 -11.43
N SER A 376 -0.23 -31.47 -11.13
CA SER A 376 -0.84 -30.65 -10.08
C SER A 376 -0.22 -30.85 -8.68
N ARG A 377 0.12 -32.10 -8.31
CA ARG A 377 0.74 -32.41 -7.00
C ARG A 377 2.14 -31.78 -6.87
N MET A 378 2.94 -31.81 -7.93
CA MET A 378 4.27 -31.21 -7.93
C MET A 378 4.19 -29.67 -7.82
N ALA A 379 3.26 -29.05 -8.56
CA ALA A 379 3.05 -27.61 -8.50
C ALA A 379 2.59 -27.15 -7.10
N LEU A 380 1.70 -27.93 -6.46
CA LEU A 380 1.26 -27.66 -5.10
C LEU A 380 2.39 -27.81 -4.09
N ALA A 381 3.18 -28.90 -4.20
CA ALA A 381 4.32 -29.12 -3.32
C ALA A 381 5.38 -28.02 -3.48
N ALA A 382 5.68 -27.61 -4.71
CA ALA A 382 6.61 -26.51 -5.00
C ALA A 382 6.13 -25.17 -4.42
N ALA A 383 4.86 -24.82 -4.64
CA ALA A 383 4.28 -23.60 -4.07
C ALA A 383 4.33 -23.63 -2.52
N GLY A 384 3.97 -24.76 -1.91
CA GLY A 384 4.04 -24.95 -0.46
C GLY A 384 5.46 -24.83 0.08
N ALA A 385 6.44 -25.46 -0.59
CA ALA A 385 7.85 -25.39 -0.19
C ALA A 385 8.41 -23.96 -0.28
N LEU A 386 8.07 -23.20 -1.32
CA LEU A 386 8.50 -21.81 -1.49
C LEU A 386 7.87 -20.88 -0.45
N VAL A 387 6.58 -21.07 -0.14
CA VAL A 387 5.91 -20.33 0.94
C VAL A 387 6.53 -20.67 2.30
N LEU A 388 6.81 -21.95 2.56
CA LEU A 388 7.45 -22.38 3.80
C LEU A 388 8.86 -21.82 3.94
N LEU A 389 9.66 -21.85 2.85
CA LEU A 389 10.98 -21.22 2.81
C LEU A 389 10.89 -19.74 3.16
N GLN A 390 9.96 -19.01 2.53
CA GLN A 390 9.76 -17.59 2.80
C GLN A 390 9.32 -17.34 4.26
N ALA A 391 8.46 -18.18 4.81
CA ALA A 391 8.03 -18.09 6.21
C ALA A 391 9.20 -18.32 7.19
N VAL A 392 10.04 -19.31 6.91
CA VAL A 392 11.26 -19.57 7.71
C VAL A 392 12.22 -18.37 7.63
N CYS A 393 12.51 -17.86 6.43
CA CYS A 393 13.35 -16.67 6.25
C CYS A 393 12.78 -15.46 7.00
N CYS A 394 11.46 -15.28 6.98
CA CYS A 394 10.79 -14.23 7.72
C CYS A 394 10.98 -14.35 9.23
N LEU A 395 10.71 -15.53 9.80
CA LEU A 395 10.85 -15.78 11.23
C LEU A 395 12.31 -15.60 11.70
N LEU A 396 13.28 -16.12 10.94
CA LEU A 396 14.69 -15.93 11.24
C LEU A 396 15.10 -14.45 11.21
N SER A 397 14.55 -13.67 10.27
CA SER A 397 14.77 -12.24 10.18
C SER A 397 14.14 -11.46 11.34
N LEU A 398 12.95 -11.85 11.81
CA LEU A 398 12.24 -11.17 12.88
C LEU A 398 12.83 -11.46 14.27
N PHE A 399 13.32 -12.67 14.50
CA PHE A 399 13.87 -13.07 15.82
C PHE A 399 15.39 -12.81 15.97
N GLY A 400 16.01 -12.12 15.01
CA GLY A 400 17.33 -11.55 15.19
C GLY A 400 18.46 -12.54 15.40
N PHE A 401 18.55 -13.56 14.55
CA PHE A 401 19.75 -14.40 14.56
C PHE A 401 20.98 -13.57 14.20
N PRO A 402 22.04 -13.57 15.07
CA PRO A 402 23.27 -12.82 14.81
C PRO A 402 23.84 -13.21 13.43
N GLY A 403 24.04 -12.25 12.56
CA GLY A 403 24.52 -12.44 11.18
C GLY A 403 23.46 -12.34 10.07
N TRP A 404 22.16 -12.32 10.41
CA TRP A 404 21.05 -12.19 9.44
C TRP A 404 20.50 -10.77 9.32
N MET A 405 20.99 -9.85 10.13
CA MET A 405 20.64 -8.42 10.12
C MET A 405 21.81 -7.52 9.74
N PRO A 406 22.15 -7.35 8.45
CA PRO A 406 22.88 -6.14 8.07
C PRO A 406 21.83 -5.02 7.94
N GLY A 407 21.78 -4.12 8.92
CA GLY A 407 21.04 -2.87 8.82
C GLY A 407 19.76 -2.71 9.65
N PHE A 408 19.66 -3.31 10.84
CA PHE A 408 18.67 -2.97 11.87
C PHE A 408 19.20 -2.00 12.94
N ILE A 409 20.35 -1.37 12.69
CA ILE A 409 20.88 -0.30 13.56
C ILE A 409 20.67 1.03 12.87
#